data_459a843b66ded998c3c6b2000f04b3d2
#
_entry.id   459a843b66ded998c3c6b2000f04b3d2
#
_cell.length_a   1.000
_cell.length_b   1.000
_cell.length_c   1.000
_cell.angle_alpha   90.00
_cell.angle_beta   90.00
_cell.angle_gamma   90.00
#
_symmetry.space_group_name_H-M   'P 1'
#
loop_
_entity.id
_entity.type
_entity.pdbx_description
1 polymer ?
#
loop_
_entity_poly.entity_id
_entity_poly.type
_entity_poly.pdbx_seq_one_letter_code
_entity_poly.pdbx_strand_id
1 'polypeptide(L)'
;VVIIVIAVIAMYNSLVQARIKVDNAWSQIDVQLQRRFDLIPNFVETVKGYMTHESETFEKIAELRTSWANTESVAEKASLDNELSNALKTIMAVSEGYPDLKANQNFSELSEELRNTENKISFSRQFYNDTVTMYNTKLEVFPSNIIAGIFNFKSRDLFEAESADALSLIHI
;
A
#
# COMPACT_ATOMS: atom_id res chain seq x y z
N VAL A 1 -18.85 -24.70 -33.06
CA VAL A 1 -17.39 -24.54 -32.99
C VAL A 1 -17.00 -23.06 -32.99
N VAL A 2 -17.47 -22.28 -33.98
CA VAL A 2 -17.11 -20.83 -34.11
C VAL A 2 -17.54 -20.03 -32.86
N ILE A 3 -18.74 -20.27 -32.33
CA ILE A 3 -19.25 -19.59 -31.14
C ILE A 3 -18.37 -19.86 -29.93
N ILE A 4 -17.90 -21.10 -29.77
CA ILE A 4 -17.03 -21.50 -28.65
C ILE A 4 -15.68 -20.77 -28.77
N VAL A 5 -15.10 -20.68 -29.96
CA VAL A 5 -13.85 -19.97 -30.22
C VAL A 5 -13.97 -18.49 -29.88
N ILE A 6 -15.06 -17.85 -30.30
CA ILE A 6 -15.34 -16.45 -29.99
C ILE A 6 -15.48 -16.25 -28.48
N ALA A 7 -16.19 -17.15 -27.80
CA ALA A 7 -16.36 -17.10 -26.34
C ALA A 7 -15.02 -17.22 -25.60
N VAL A 8 -14.14 -18.13 -26.03
CA VAL A 8 -12.80 -18.31 -25.44
C VAL A 8 -11.96 -17.04 -25.63
N ILE A 9 -11.96 -16.46 -26.83
CA ILE A 9 -11.23 -15.21 -27.10
C ILE A 9 -11.75 -14.07 -26.22
N ALA A 10 -13.07 -13.93 -26.12
CA ALA A 10 -13.68 -12.90 -25.30
C ALA A 10 -13.32 -13.04 -23.82
N MET A 11 -13.34 -14.25 -23.29
CA MET A 11 -12.96 -14.51 -21.89
C MET A 11 -11.48 -14.24 -21.64
N TYR A 12 -10.62 -14.69 -22.55
CA TYR A 12 -9.19 -14.40 -22.48
C TYR A 12 -8.92 -12.90 -22.45
N ASN A 13 -9.51 -12.15 -23.37
CA ASN A 13 -9.36 -10.70 -23.43
C ASN A 13 -9.88 -10.02 -22.16
N SER A 14 -10.99 -10.49 -21.61
CA SER A 14 -11.56 -10.00 -20.36
C SER A 14 -10.59 -10.22 -19.18
N LEU A 15 -9.95 -11.35 -19.12
CA LEU A 15 -8.95 -11.66 -18.09
C LEU A 15 -7.72 -10.75 -18.20
N VAL A 16 -7.22 -10.55 -19.42
CA VAL A 16 -6.09 -9.65 -19.68
C VAL A 16 -6.43 -8.22 -19.29
N GLN A 17 -7.61 -7.74 -19.66
CA GLN A 17 -8.05 -6.39 -19.31
C GLN A 17 -8.18 -6.21 -17.81
N ALA A 18 -8.71 -7.21 -17.10
CA ALA A 18 -8.83 -7.17 -15.64
C ALA A 18 -7.44 -7.13 -14.97
N ARG A 19 -6.49 -7.91 -15.49
CA ARG A 19 -5.11 -7.90 -15.00
C ARG A 19 -4.42 -6.54 -15.21
N ILE A 20 -4.61 -5.94 -16.37
CA ILE A 20 -4.07 -4.61 -16.68
C ILE A 20 -4.66 -3.56 -15.73
N LYS A 21 -5.95 -3.63 -15.41
CA LYS A 21 -6.58 -2.73 -14.44
C LYS A 21 -5.95 -2.87 -13.05
N VAL A 22 -5.65 -4.09 -12.64
CA VAL A 22 -4.93 -4.35 -11.37
C VAL A 22 -3.56 -3.69 -11.39
N ASP A 23 -2.80 -3.89 -12.46
CA ASP A 23 -1.45 -3.31 -12.59
C ASP A 23 -1.49 -1.79 -12.56
N ASN A 24 -2.45 -1.17 -13.25
CA ASN A 24 -2.61 0.28 -13.26
C ASN A 24 -3.01 0.83 -11.89
N ALA A 25 -3.93 0.16 -11.20
CA ALA A 25 -4.35 0.55 -9.86
C ALA A 25 -3.20 0.43 -8.87
N TRP A 26 -2.39 -0.61 -8.98
CA TRP A 26 -1.20 -0.79 -8.16
C TRP A 26 -0.17 0.32 -8.40
N SER A 27 0.07 0.69 -9.67
CA SER A 27 1.01 1.76 -10.00
C SER A 27 0.66 3.07 -9.33
N GLN A 28 -0.62 3.40 -9.20
CA GLN A 28 -1.07 4.61 -8.52
C GLN A 28 -0.73 4.60 -7.03
N ILE A 29 -0.88 3.43 -6.37
CA ILE A 29 -0.49 3.29 -4.97
C ILE A 29 1.03 3.33 -4.82
N ASP A 30 1.75 2.60 -5.65
CA ASP A 30 3.20 2.47 -5.57
C ASP A 30 3.91 3.82 -5.71
N VAL A 31 3.43 4.68 -6.58
CA VAL A 31 3.95 6.04 -6.73
C VAL A 31 3.82 6.83 -5.43
N GLN A 32 2.68 6.74 -4.75
CA GLN A 32 2.45 7.44 -3.49
C GLN A 32 3.27 6.83 -2.34
N LEU A 33 3.42 5.52 -2.30
CA LEU A 33 4.28 4.84 -1.34
C LEU A 33 5.74 5.25 -1.51
N GLN A 34 6.22 5.29 -2.75
CA GLN A 34 7.57 5.74 -3.07
C GLN A 34 7.80 7.17 -2.56
N ARG A 35 6.87 8.06 -2.86
CA ARG A 35 6.93 9.44 -2.39
C ARG A 35 6.96 9.51 -0.87
N ARG A 36 6.10 8.74 -0.21
CA ARG A 36 6.01 8.71 1.25
C ARG A 36 7.34 8.30 1.89
N PHE A 37 7.94 7.21 1.41
CA PHE A 37 9.21 6.74 1.94
C PHE A 37 10.38 7.65 1.57
N ASP A 38 10.32 8.35 0.44
CA ASP A 38 11.33 9.34 0.05
C ASP A 38 11.32 10.60 0.93
N LEU A 39 10.17 10.95 1.49
CA LEU A 39 10.05 12.08 2.43
C LEU A 39 10.62 11.77 3.82
N ILE A 40 10.74 10.51 4.18
CA ILE A 40 11.12 10.08 5.54
C ILE A 40 12.49 10.59 5.98
N PRO A 41 13.57 10.52 5.16
CA PRO A 41 14.87 10.99 5.61
C PRO A 41 14.86 12.46 6.02
N ASN A 42 14.23 13.33 5.24
CA ASN A 42 14.13 14.75 5.53
C ASN A 42 13.28 15.02 6.77
N PHE A 43 12.18 14.28 6.91
CA PHE A 43 11.30 14.38 8.07
C PHE A 43 12.03 14.00 9.35
N VAL A 44 12.70 12.85 9.36
CA VAL A 44 13.45 12.35 10.52
C VAL A 44 14.57 13.31 10.88
N GLU A 45 15.32 13.81 9.91
CA GLU A 45 16.41 14.78 10.16
C GLU A 45 15.90 16.06 10.81
N THR A 46 14.77 16.59 10.32
CA THR A 46 14.14 17.76 10.89
C THR A 46 13.71 17.52 12.34
N VAL A 47 13.04 16.38 12.59
CA VAL A 47 12.50 16.05 13.90
C VAL A 47 13.61 15.74 14.92
N LYS A 48 14.68 15.07 14.51
CA LYS A 48 15.82 14.75 15.40
C LYS A 48 16.49 15.99 16.00
N GLY A 49 16.42 17.11 15.31
CA GLY A 49 16.96 18.37 15.84
C GLY A 49 16.23 18.86 17.09
N TYR A 50 15.01 18.41 17.33
CA TYR A 50 14.16 18.84 18.44
C TYR A 50 13.84 17.71 19.43
N MET A 51 13.68 16.50 18.94
CA MET A 51 13.28 15.33 19.73
C MET A 51 14.49 14.40 19.92
N THR A 52 15.16 14.50 21.07
CA THR A 52 16.40 13.75 21.33
C THR A 52 16.19 12.44 22.08
N HIS A 53 14.97 12.23 22.62
CA HIS A 53 14.68 11.06 23.48
C HIS A 53 13.90 9.92 22.79
N GLU A 54 13.59 10.07 21.49
CA GLU A 54 12.74 9.14 20.73
C GLU A 54 13.57 8.25 19.80
N SER A 55 14.75 7.81 20.25
CA SER A 55 15.66 7.01 19.43
C SER A 55 15.05 5.71 18.92
N GLU A 56 14.23 5.03 19.73
CA GLU A 56 13.57 3.78 19.33
C GLU A 56 12.63 3.98 18.14
N THR A 57 11.84 5.05 18.16
CA THR A 57 10.94 5.38 17.07
C THR A 57 11.70 5.69 15.79
N PHE A 58 12.81 6.45 15.89
CA PHE A 58 13.64 6.76 14.74
C PHE A 58 14.34 5.53 14.16
N GLU A 59 14.81 4.64 15.02
CA GLU A 59 15.39 3.36 14.59
C GLU A 59 14.37 2.50 13.86
N LYS A 60 13.14 2.44 14.38
CA LYS A 60 12.04 1.71 13.74
C LYS A 60 11.75 2.26 12.34
N ILE A 61 11.70 3.57 12.19
CA ILE A 61 11.47 4.22 10.89
C ILE A 61 12.62 3.90 9.92
N ALA A 62 13.85 3.92 10.39
CA ALA A 62 15.01 3.57 9.57
C ALA A 62 14.96 2.12 9.11
N GLU A 63 14.56 1.19 9.99
CA GLU A 63 14.35 -0.21 9.63
C GLU A 63 13.27 -0.39 8.58
N LEU A 64 12.14 0.33 8.73
CA LEU A 64 11.03 0.27 7.79
C LEU A 64 11.46 0.73 6.41
N ARG A 65 12.27 1.79 6.34
CA ARG A 65 12.80 2.30 5.07
C ARG A 65 13.73 1.29 4.41
N THR A 66 14.60 0.65 5.18
CA THR A 66 15.49 -0.41 4.68
C THR A 66 14.69 -1.60 4.16
N SER A 67 13.68 -2.03 4.90
CA SER A 67 12.79 -3.12 4.48
C SER A 67 12.03 -2.77 3.21
N TRP A 68 11.57 -1.53 3.09
CA TRP A 68 10.91 -1.02 1.90
C TRP A 68 11.79 -1.15 0.66
N ALA A 69 13.05 -0.78 0.77
CA ALA A 69 14.01 -0.83 -0.34
C ALA A 69 14.27 -2.27 -0.82
N ASN A 70 14.03 -3.27 0.05
CA ASN A 70 14.36 -4.67 -0.22
C ASN A 70 13.13 -5.55 -0.51
N THR A 71 11.92 -4.98 -0.55
CA THR A 71 10.71 -5.77 -0.81
C THR A 71 10.00 -5.33 -2.09
N GLU A 72 9.42 -6.29 -2.80
CA GLU A 72 8.56 -6.05 -3.95
C GLU A 72 7.15 -6.63 -3.75
N SER A 73 6.91 -7.35 -2.66
CA SER A 73 5.62 -7.94 -2.35
C SER A 73 4.60 -6.87 -1.98
N VAL A 74 3.41 -6.92 -2.59
CA VAL A 74 2.28 -6.02 -2.26
C VAL A 74 1.87 -6.16 -0.81
N ALA A 75 1.78 -7.39 -0.30
CA ALA A 75 1.39 -7.65 1.09
C ALA A 75 2.42 -7.07 2.08
N GLU A 76 3.72 -7.24 1.80
CA GLU A 76 4.77 -6.67 2.64
C GLU A 76 4.79 -5.14 2.59
N LYS A 77 4.58 -4.56 1.42
CA LYS A 77 4.49 -3.10 1.27
C LYS A 77 3.31 -2.54 2.04
N ALA A 78 2.16 -3.23 2.05
CA ALA A 78 1.00 -2.84 2.83
C ALA A 78 1.29 -2.86 4.34
N SER A 79 1.97 -3.89 4.81
CA SER A 79 2.38 -4.02 6.21
C SER A 79 3.36 -2.91 6.62
N LEU A 80 4.37 -2.64 5.80
CA LEU A 80 5.34 -1.58 6.04
C LEU A 80 4.69 -0.19 6.08
N ASP A 81 3.76 0.07 5.17
CA ASP A 81 3.01 1.32 5.16
C ASP A 81 2.19 1.51 6.43
N ASN A 82 1.54 0.46 6.91
CA ASN A 82 0.78 0.49 8.16
C ASN A 82 1.70 0.74 9.36
N GLU A 83 2.84 0.07 9.44
CA GLU A 83 3.81 0.28 10.51
C GLU A 83 4.39 1.69 10.50
N LEU A 84 4.66 2.23 9.30
CA LEU A 84 5.12 3.61 9.14
C LEU A 84 4.06 4.60 9.61
N SER A 85 2.79 4.39 9.27
CA SER A 85 1.69 5.23 9.73
C SER A 85 1.62 5.27 11.26
N ASN A 86 1.79 4.11 11.92
CA ASN A 86 1.79 4.03 13.38
C ASN A 86 2.99 4.77 14.00
N ALA A 87 4.17 4.62 13.41
CA ALA A 87 5.38 5.33 13.89
C ALA A 87 5.23 6.85 13.73
N LEU A 88 4.68 7.30 12.61
CA LEU A 88 4.44 8.72 12.36
C LEU A 88 3.39 9.30 13.32
N LYS A 89 2.34 8.55 13.64
CA LYS A 89 1.36 8.95 14.66
C LYS A 89 2.00 9.15 16.03
N THR A 90 2.94 8.25 16.40
CA THR A 90 3.69 8.37 17.64
C THR A 90 4.50 9.67 17.66
N ILE A 91 5.21 9.98 16.58
CA ILE A 91 5.99 11.22 16.47
C ILE A 91 5.07 12.43 16.55
N MET A 92 3.95 12.43 15.85
CA MET A 92 3.01 13.55 15.86
C MET A 92 2.41 13.77 17.26
N ALA A 93 2.09 12.71 17.99
CA ALA A 93 1.60 12.82 19.36
C ALA A 93 2.65 13.41 20.31
N VAL A 94 3.91 12.96 20.21
CA VAL A 94 5.01 13.46 21.04
C VAL A 94 5.36 14.88 20.66
N SER A 95 5.22 15.27 19.39
CA SER A 95 5.54 16.63 18.93
C SER A 95 4.71 17.73 19.62
N GLU A 96 3.55 17.36 20.18
CA GLU A 96 2.73 18.30 20.96
C GLU A 96 3.49 18.87 22.15
N GLY A 97 4.48 18.17 22.70
CA GLY A 97 5.34 18.64 23.78
C GLY A 97 6.54 19.46 23.33
N TYR A 98 6.69 19.70 22.02
CA TYR A 98 7.82 20.44 21.45
C TYR A 98 7.32 21.62 20.62
N PRO A 99 7.01 22.78 21.26
CA PRO A 99 6.46 23.96 20.56
C PRO A 99 7.36 24.49 19.45
N ASP A 100 8.69 24.42 19.64
CA ASP A 100 9.65 24.90 18.63
C ASP A 100 9.62 24.04 17.38
N LEU A 101 9.44 22.73 17.51
CA LEU A 101 9.27 21.81 16.39
C LEU A 101 7.97 22.13 15.63
N LYS A 102 6.89 22.33 16.36
CA LYS A 102 5.58 22.66 15.75
C LYS A 102 5.61 23.98 14.99
N ALA A 103 6.44 24.91 15.43
CA ALA A 103 6.62 26.20 14.76
C ALA A 103 7.58 26.12 13.56
N ASN A 104 8.31 25.01 13.39
CA ASN A 104 9.23 24.82 12.28
C ASN A 104 8.47 24.64 10.97
N GLN A 105 8.79 25.46 9.97
CA GLN A 105 8.12 25.42 8.67
C GLN A 105 8.36 24.12 7.92
N ASN A 106 9.60 23.60 7.95
CA ASN A 106 9.93 22.33 7.30
C ASN A 106 9.13 21.16 7.89
N PHE A 107 9.00 21.13 9.21
CA PHE A 107 8.19 20.11 9.89
C PHE A 107 6.72 20.20 9.46
N SER A 108 6.17 21.39 9.41
CA SER A 108 4.78 21.62 9.01
C SER A 108 4.53 21.16 7.56
N GLU A 109 5.40 21.55 6.64
CA GLU A 109 5.30 21.20 5.23
C GLU A 109 5.44 19.69 5.00
N LEU A 110 6.46 19.09 5.62
CA LEU A 110 6.70 17.63 5.49
C LEU A 110 5.57 16.82 6.12
N SER A 111 5.04 17.25 7.26
CA SER A 111 3.89 16.59 7.90
C SER A 111 2.65 16.65 7.03
N GLU A 112 2.40 17.78 6.37
CA GLU A 112 1.29 17.94 5.45
C GLU A 112 1.44 17.05 4.22
N GLU A 113 2.64 16.99 3.63
CA GLU A 113 2.91 16.13 2.49
C GLU A 113 2.76 14.65 2.84
N LEU A 114 3.24 14.23 4.01
CA LEU A 114 3.06 12.86 4.50
C LEU A 114 1.58 12.53 4.69
N ARG A 115 0.80 13.47 5.23
CA ARG A 115 -0.65 13.31 5.38
C ARG A 115 -1.34 13.20 4.03
N ASN A 116 -0.94 13.99 3.06
CA ASN A 116 -1.49 13.94 1.70
C ASN A 116 -1.21 12.60 1.03
N THR A 117 -0.01 12.05 1.17
CA THR A 117 0.31 10.73 0.64
C THR A 117 -0.52 9.64 1.32
N GLU A 118 -0.69 9.71 2.64
CA GLU A 118 -1.52 8.77 3.40
C GLU A 118 -2.97 8.79 2.91
N ASN A 119 -3.55 9.98 2.71
CA ASN A 119 -4.91 10.13 2.22
C ASN A 119 -5.07 9.56 0.81
N LYS A 120 -4.11 9.82 -0.08
CA LYS A 120 -4.13 9.30 -1.45
C LYS A 120 -3.99 7.79 -1.47
N ILE A 121 -3.12 7.22 -0.63
CA ILE A 121 -2.96 5.77 -0.51
C ILE A 121 -4.26 5.14 0.00
N SER A 122 -4.88 5.70 1.04
CA SER A 122 -6.13 5.18 1.60
C SER A 122 -7.26 5.20 0.57
N PHE A 123 -7.36 6.27 -0.22
CA PHE A 123 -8.35 6.38 -1.29
C PHE A 123 -8.10 5.37 -2.40
N SER A 124 -6.85 5.27 -2.86
CA SER A 124 -6.46 4.37 -3.95
C SER A 124 -6.52 2.90 -3.54
N ARG A 125 -6.34 2.61 -2.24
CA ARG A 125 -6.36 1.25 -1.71
C ARG A 125 -7.71 0.57 -1.94
N GLN A 126 -8.79 1.26 -1.68
CA GLN A 126 -10.13 0.70 -1.89
C GLN A 126 -10.35 0.35 -3.37
N PHE A 127 -10.01 1.26 -4.25
CA PHE A 127 -10.11 1.04 -5.69
C PHE A 127 -9.25 -0.14 -6.14
N TYR A 128 -8.01 -0.21 -5.67
CA TYR A 128 -7.11 -1.33 -5.98
C TYR A 128 -7.69 -2.65 -5.50
N ASN A 129 -8.14 -2.71 -4.25
CA ASN A 129 -8.70 -3.94 -3.68
C ASN A 129 -9.95 -4.40 -4.41
N ASP A 130 -10.83 -3.48 -4.80
CA ASP A 130 -12.01 -3.81 -5.60
C ASP A 130 -11.60 -4.38 -6.97
N THR A 131 -10.61 -3.77 -7.61
CA THR A 131 -10.08 -4.22 -8.91
C THR A 131 -9.47 -5.62 -8.81
N VAL A 132 -8.68 -5.89 -7.75
CA VAL A 132 -8.10 -7.21 -7.48
C VAL A 132 -9.19 -8.25 -7.23
N THR A 133 -10.20 -7.90 -6.43
CA THR A 133 -11.32 -8.80 -6.13
C THR A 133 -12.06 -9.20 -7.40
N MET A 134 -12.33 -8.24 -8.29
CA MET A 134 -12.97 -8.52 -9.58
C MET A 134 -12.10 -9.45 -10.44
N TYR A 135 -10.81 -9.20 -10.50
CA TYR A 135 -9.87 -10.04 -11.24
C TYR A 135 -9.81 -11.46 -10.65
N ASN A 136 -9.58 -11.57 -9.34
CA ASN A 136 -9.50 -12.88 -8.68
C ASN A 136 -10.80 -13.68 -8.81
N THR A 137 -11.95 -13.01 -8.77
CA THR A 137 -13.25 -13.64 -8.97
C THR A 137 -13.34 -14.29 -10.36
N LYS A 138 -12.85 -13.63 -11.40
CA LYS A 138 -12.82 -14.19 -12.76
C LYS A 138 -11.95 -15.45 -12.85
N LEU A 139 -10.97 -15.59 -11.98
CA LEU A 139 -10.13 -16.79 -11.92
C LEU A 139 -10.84 -17.99 -11.28
N GLU A 140 -11.90 -17.75 -10.53
CA GLU A 140 -12.61 -18.78 -9.78
C GLU A 140 -13.96 -19.19 -10.41
N VAL A 141 -14.66 -18.25 -11.06
CA VAL A 141 -15.99 -18.51 -11.61
C VAL A 141 -15.90 -19.28 -12.94
N PHE A 142 -16.91 -20.15 -13.16
CA PHE A 142 -17.06 -20.87 -14.41
C PHE A 142 -17.76 -19.99 -15.47
N PRO A 143 -17.38 -20.03 -16.75
CA PRO A 143 -16.32 -20.85 -17.35
C PRO A 143 -14.94 -20.16 -17.43
N SER A 144 -14.79 -18.94 -16.96
CA SER A 144 -13.53 -18.18 -17.07
C SER A 144 -12.37 -18.83 -16.29
N ASN A 145 -12.67 -19.60 -15.23
CA ASN A 145 -11.65 -20.32 -14.49
C ASN A 145 -10.91 -21.35 -15.35
N ILE A 146 -11.56 -21.94 -16.34
CA ILE A 146 -10.95 -22.89 -17.28
C ILE A 146 -9.90 -22.16 -18.14
N ILE A 147 -10.25 -21.00 -18.67
CA ILE A 147 -9.35 -20.18 -19.48
C ILE A 147 -8.18 -19.67 -18.62
N ALA A 148 -8.46 -19.24 -17.42
CA ALA A 148 -7.43 -18.80 -16.47
C ALA A 148 -6.41 -19.91 -16.17
N GLY A 149 -6.87 -21.14 -16.00
CA GLY A 149 -6.00 -22.30 -15.77
C GLY A 149 -5.13 -22.63 -16.99
N ILE A 150 -5.72 -22.62 -18.20
CA ILE A 150 -5.01 -22.95 -19.44
C ILE A 150 -3.88 -21.93 -19.70
N PHE A 151 -4.15 -20.63 -19.53
CA PHE A 151 -3.21 -19.56 -19.80
C PHE A 151 -2.43 -19.10 -18.57
N ASN A 152 -2.56 -19.85 -17.47
CA ASN A 152 -1.78 -19.64 -16.24
C ASN A 152 -1.94 -18.24 -15.64
N PHE A 153 -3.15 -17.72 -15.60
CA PHE A 153 -3.46 -16.48 -14.86
C PHE A 153 -3.43 -16.78 -13.36
N LYS A 154 -2.73 -15.96 -12.62
CA LYS A 154 -2.57 -16.12 -11.17
C LYS A 154 -3.29 -15.03 -10.42
N SER A 155 -3.81 -15.37 -9.23
CA SER A 155 -4.43 -14.40 -8.33
C SER A 155 -3.41 -13.34 -7.88
N ARG A 156 -3.91 -12.17 -7.50
CA ARG A 156 -3.11 -11.05 -7.00
C ARG A 156 -3.47 -10.77 -5.55
N ASP A 157 -2.50 -10.27 -4.81
CA ASP A 157 -2.69 -9.95 -3.41
C ASP A 157 -3.45 -8.64 -3.23
N LEU A 158 -4.30 -8.60 -2.22
CA LEU A 158 -4.93 -7.36 -1.76
C LEU A 158 -3.89 -6.48 -1.05
N PHE A 159 -4.12 -5.18 -1.09
CA PHE A 159 -3.36 -4.23 -0.27
C PHE A 159 -4.11 -4.05 1.05
N GLU A 160 -3.80 -4.90 2.02
CA GLU A 160 -4.45 -4.90 3.34
C GLU A 160 -3.47 -4.39 4.39
N ALA A 161 -3.87 -3.34 5.09
CA ALA A 161 -3.11 -2.75 6.18
C ALA A 161 -3.51 -3.32 7.55
N GLU A 162 -4.41 -4.31 7.57
CA GLU A 162 -4.90 -4.90 8.80
C GLU A 162 -3.89 -5.88 9.38
N SER A 163 -3.71 -5.80 10.70
CA SER A 163 -2.90 -6.77 11.43
C SER A 163 -3.55 -8.16 11.39
N ALA A 164 -2.74 -9.20 11.51
CA ALA A 164 -3.21 -10.56 11.62
C ALA A 164 -4.24 -10.75 12.73
N ASP A 165 -4.17 -9.90 13.77
CA ASP A 165 -5.11 -9.91 14.90
C ASP A 165 -6.51 -9.46 14.50
N ALA A 166 -6.64 -8.51 13.59
CA ALA A 166 -7.94 -8.06 13.08
C ALA A 166 -8.60 -9.16 12.23
N LEU A 167 -7.81 -9.91 11.46
CA LEU A 167 -8.31 -11.03 10.67
C LEU A 167 -8.78 -12.19 11.55
N SER A 168 -8.16 -12.40 12.71
CA SER A 168 -8.57 -13.45 13.65
C SER A 168 -9.94 -13.16 14.30
N LEU A 169 -10.30 -11.89 14.44
CA LEU A 169 -11.58 -11.47 15.00
C LEU A 169 -12.75 -11.64 14.01
N ILE A 170 -12.47 -11.68 12.72
CA ILE A 170 -13.49 -11.85 11.67
C ILE A 170 -13.89 -13.32 11.52
N HIS A 171 -13.05 -14.25 11.98
CA HIS A 171 -13.28 -15.69 11.88
C HIS A 171 -13.95 -16.30 13.14
N ILE A 172 -14.31 -15.48 14.09
CA ILE A 172 -15.10 -15.88 15.25
C ILE A 172 -16.55 -15.42 15.04
#